data_38d205244e0680052ff799f6617d68bb
#
_entry.id   38d205244e0680052ff799f6617d68bb
#
_cell.length_a   1.000
_cell.length_b   1.000
_cell.length_c   1.000
_cell.angle_alpha   90.00
_cell.angle_beta   90.00
_cell.angle_gamma   90.00
#
_symmetry.space_group_name_H-M   'P 1'
#
loop_
_entity.id
_entity.type
_entity.pdbx_description
1 polymer ?
#
loop_
_entity_poly.entity_id
_entity_poly.type
_entity_poly.pdbx_seq_one_letter_code
_entity_poly.pdbx_strand_id
1 'polypeptide(L)'
;GNDMALPEFTLRQLLEAGVHFGHQTQRWNPRMGEFIFGARNGIHILDLTQTVPMLDAALNIIRDTVAKGGRILFVGTKRQAATPVAEAAEKCAQYYMNHRWLGGTLTNWQTVSQSINRLTMYEEKLSTGIDGLTKKERLGIERELSKLQASLGGIREMGGVPDLLFVVDVKKEALAIAEANKLGIPVIGIVDSNS
;
A
#
# COMPACT_ATOMS: atom_id res chain seq x y z
N GLY A 1 17.35 -5.35 -17.05
CA GLY A 1 17.26 -6.52 -16.63
C GLY A 1 16.46 -6.94 -15.42
N ASN A 2 17.08 -6.98 -14.29
CA ASN A 2 16.43 -7.54 -13.11
C ASN A 2 15.27 -6.70 -12.57
N ASP A 3 15.31 -5.42 -12.83
CA ASP A 3 14.30 -4.51 -12.32
C ASP A 3 12.91 -4.75 -12.90
N MET A 4 12.83 -5.33 -14.09
CA MET A 4 11.54 -5.61 -14.70
C MET A 4 10.91 -6.92 -14.24
N ALA A 5 11.72 -7.84 -13.70
CA ALA A 5 11.22 -9.10 -13.19
C ALA A 5 10.63 -8.99 -11.79
N LEU A 6 11.14 -8.05 -10.98
CA LEU A 6 10.73 -7.90 -9.59
C LEU A 6 9.25 -7.58 -9.40
N PRO A 7 8.64 -6.62 -10.15
CA PRO A 7 7.22 -6.34 -9.97
C PRO A 7 6.34 -7.55 -10.29
N GLU A 8 6.69 -8.31 -11.32
CA GLU A 8 5.92 -9.50 -11.71
C GLU A 8 5.96 -10.56 -10.63
N PHE A 9 7.15 -10.88 -10.14
CA PHE A 9 7.32 -11.87 -9.09
C PHE A 9 6.58 -11.45 -7.83
N THR A 10 6.67 -10.19 -7.48
CA THR A 10 6.05 -9.62 -6.29
C THR A 10 4.53 -9.70 -6.36
N LEU A 11 3.95 -9.36 -7.49
CA LEU A 11 2.51 -9.42 -7.65
C LEU A 11 2.00 -10.86 -7.55
N ARG A 12 2.71 -11.81 -8.13
CA ARG A 12 2.36 -13.23 -8.02
C ARG A 12 2.38 -13.69 -6.57
N GLN A 13 3.39 -13.31 -5.81
CA GLN A 13 3.46 -13.64 -4.39
C GLN A 13 2.29 -13.04 -3.62
N LEU A 14 1.93 -11.81 -3.93
CA LEU A 14 0.80 -11.15 -3.28
C LEU A 14 -0.52 -11.85 -3.58
N LEU A 15 -0.70 -12.29 -4.82
CA LEU A 15 -1.89 -13.03 -5.22
C LEU A 15 -1.94 -14.41 -4.57
N GLU A 16 -0.79 -15.08 -4.47
CA GLU A 16 -0.71 -16.36 -3.77
C GLU A 16 -1.05 -16.21 -2.29
N ALA A 17 -0.55 -15.16 -1.66
CA ALA A 17 -0.89 -14.85 -0.28
C ALA A 17 -2.39 -14.63 -0.12
N GLY A 18 -3.02 -13.98 -1.10
CA GLY A 18 -4.45 -13.79 -1.12
C GLY A 18 -5.24 -15.09 -1.14
N VAL A 19 -4.73 -16.10 -1.85
CA VAL A 19 -5.35 -17.41 -1.88
C VAL A 19 -5.39 -18.04 -0.49
N HIS A 20 -4.38 -17.78 0.33
CA HIS A 20 -4.31 -18.29 1.69
C HIS A 20 -5.24 -17.57 2.67
N PHE A 21 -5.94 -16.55 2.23
CA PHE A 21 -6.92 -15.87 3.08
C PHE A 21 -8.18 -16.72 3.35
N GLY A 22 -8.14 -17.97 2.99
CA GLY A 22 -9.21 -18.91 3.30
C GLY A 22 -10.24 -19.07 2.22
N HIS A 23 -9.94 -18.67 1.01
CA HIS A 23 -10.89 -18.69 -0.08
C HIS A 23 -10.60 -19.83 -1.03
N GLN A 24 -11.40 -20.83 -0.95
CA GLN A 24 -11.16 -22.04 -1.71
C GLN A 24 -11.70 -21.99 -3.12
N THR A 25 -12.74 -21.21 -3.33
CA THR A 25 -13.39 -21.18 -4.62
C THR A 25 -13.90 -19.79 -4.88
N GLN A 26 -13.03 -18.96 -5.36
CA GLN A 26 -13.45 -17.67 -5.86
C GLN A 26 -13.56 -17.78 -7.37
N ARG A 27 -14.67 -17.34 -7.90
CA ARG A 27 -14.86 -17.33 -9.33
C ARG A 27 -14.62 -15.95 -9.87
N TRP A 28 -13.89 -15.92 -10.95
CA TRP A 28 -13.72 -14.69 -11.68
C TRP A 28 -15.07 -14.14 -12.13
N ASN A 29 -15.29 -12.89 -11.86
CA ASN A 29 -16.44 -12.19 -12.36
C ASN A 29 -15.96 -11.28 -13.49
N PRO A 30 -16.32 -11.60 -14.75
CA PRO A 30 -15.86 -10.80 -15.88
C PRO A 30 -16.24 -9.33 -15.77
N ARG A 31 -17.38 -9.06 -15.13
CA ARG A 31 -17.82 -7.68 -14.93
C ARG A 31 -16.88 -6.92 -14.01
N MET A 32 -16.33 -7.59 -13.00
CA MET A 32 -15.40 -6.96 -12.10
C MET A 32 -14.04 -6.75 -12.75
N GLY A 33 -13.59 -7.69 -13.55
CA GLY A 33 -12.32 -7.58 -14.23
C GLY A 33 -12.24 -6.46 -15.24
N GLU A 34 -13.36 -6.16 -15.86
CA GLU A 34 -13.44 -5.10 -16.85
C GLU A 34 -13.93 -3.79 -16.27
N PHE A 35 -14.34 -3.80 -15.02
CA PHE A 35 -14.98 -2.66 -14.43
C PHE A 35 -13.97 -1.56 -14.13
N ILE A 36 -14.24 -0.38 -14.64
CA ILE A 36 -13.43 0.80 -14.41
C ILE A 36 -14.30 1.81 -13.67
N PHE A 37 -13.92 2.09 -12.42
CA PHE A 37 -14.64 3.07 -11.62
C PHE A 37 -14.13 4.47 -11.91
N GLY A 38 -15.04 5.36 -12.20
CA GLY A 38 -14.69 6.74 -12.45
C GLY A 38 -14.25 6.95 -13.91
N ALA A 39 -14.71 8.03 -14.50
CA ALA A 39 -14.46 8.32 -15.89
C ALA A 39 -13.01 8.69 -16.20
N ARG A 40 -12.25 9.07 -15.18
CA ARG A 40 -10.90 9.57 -15.37
C ARG A 40 -9.83 8.63 -14.83
N ASN A 41 -10.18 7.85 -13.81
CA ASN A 41 -9.22 7.04 -13.10
C ASN A 41 -9.71 5.61 -13.16
N GLY A 42 -9.06 4.80 -13.91
CA GLY A 42 -9.43 3.40 -13.93
C GLY A 42 -9.24 2.80 -12.56
N ILE A 43 -10.26 2.09 -12.07
CA ILE A 43 -10.11 1.15 -10.99
C ILE A 43 -10.18 -0.21 -11.61
N HIS A 44 -9.05 -0.91 -11.59
CA HIS A 44 -8.98 -2.27 -12.11
C HIS A 44 -9.16 -3.23 -10.96
N ILE A 45 -10.22 -4.01 -11.01
CA ILE A 45 -10.52 -4.97 -9.94
C ILE A 45 -10.16 -6.36 -10.39
N LEU A 46 -9.33 -7.05 -9.60
CA LEU A 46 -8.90 -8.41 -9.86
C LEU A 46 -9.52 -9.35 -8.85
N ASP A 47 -10.15 -10.41 -9.34
CA ASP A 47 -10.59 -11.51 -8.51
C ASP A 47 -9.40 -12.46 -8.29
N LEU A 48 -9.25 -12.98 -7.09
CA LEU A 48 -8.13 -13.84 -6.72
C LEU A 48 -8.07 -15.14 -7.52
N THR A 49 -9.17 -15.54 -8.12
CA THR A 49 -9.20 -16.74 -8.97
C THR A 49 -8.92 -16.47 -10.44
N GLN A 50 -8.54 -15.25 -10.73
CA GLN A 50 -8.56 -14.76 -12.07
C GLN A 50 -7.45 -15.23 -12.96
N THR A 51 -7.76 -15.10 -14.20
CA THR A 51 -6.96 -15.57 -15.29
C THR A 51 -5.79 -14.65 -15.62
N VAL A 52 -4.86 -15.22 -16.34
CA VAL A 52 -3.62 -14.59 -16.76
C VAL A 52 -3.80 -13.23 -17.46
N PRO A 53 -4.79 -12.99 -18.33
CA PRO A 53 -4.89 -11.69 -19.01
C PRO A 53 -5.05 -10.49 -18.08
N MET A 54 -5.84 -10.63 -17.01
CA MET A 54 -6.01 -9.52 -16.06
C MET A 54 -4.76 -9.30 -15.23
N LEU A 55 -4.08 -10.38 -14.87
CA LEU A 55 -2.81 -10.30 -14.19
C LEU A 55 -1.78 -9.58 -15.05
N ASP A 56 -1.71 -9.91 -16.33
CA ASP A 56 -0.77 -9.28 -17.27
C ASP A 56 -1.07 -7.78 -17.42
N ALA A 57 -2.34 -7.42 -17.48
CA ALA A 57 -2.72 -6.00 -17.56
C ALA A 57 -2.26 -5.23 -16.32
N ALA A 58 -2.48 -5.80 -15.14
CA ALA A 58 -2.04 -5.19 -13.89
C ALA A 58 -0.51 -5.06 -13.83
N LEU A 59 0.19 -6.10 -14.25
CA LEU A 59 1.66 -6.09 -14.29
C LEU A 59 2.19 -5.01 -15.22
N ASN A 60 1.56 -4.84 -16.37
CA ASN A 60 1.96 -3.81 -17.33
C ASN A 60 1.79 -2.41 -16.75
N ILE A 61 0.69 -2.17 -16.05
CA ILE A 61 0.45 -0.88 -15.39
C ILE A 61 1.53 -0.61 -14.35
N ILE A 62 1.87 -1.61 -13.56
CA ILE A 62 2.91 -1.48 -12.54
C ILE A 62 4.27 -1.20 -13.18
N ARG A 63 4.63 -1.96 -14.21
CA ARG A 63 5.89 -1.77 -14.93
C ARG A 63 5.98 -0.38 -15.54
N ASP A 64 4.92 0.07 -16.19
CA ASP A 64 4.89 1.39 -16.80
C ASP A 64 5.05 2.49 -15.76
N THR A 65 4.39 2.35 -14.62
CA THR A 65 4.48 3.32 -13.54
C THR A 65 5.92 3.41 -13.02
N VAL A 66 6.53 2.27 -12.73
CA VAL A 66 7.91 2.24 -12.22
C VAL A 66 8.90 2.74 -13.26
N ALA A 67 8.70 2.37 -14.53
CA ALA A 67 9.60 2.79 -15.62
C ALA A 67 9.61 4.30 -15.79
N LYS A 68 8.51 4.97 -15.49
CA LYS A 68 8.40 6.44 -15.56
C LYS A 68 8.89 7.13 -14.30
N GLY A 69 9.40 6.37 -13.34
CA GLY A 69 9.81 6.92 -12.06
C GLY A 69 8.65 7.22 -11.13
N GLY A 70 7.48 6.64 -11.39
CA GLY A 70 6.30 6.84 -10.57
C GLY A 70 6.36 6.07 -9.26
N ARG A 71 5.51 6.47 -8.33
CA ARG A 71 5.42 5.86 -7.01
C ARG A 71 4.18 4.99 -6.94
N ILE A 72 4.33 3.83 -6.31
CA ILE A 72 3.22 2.91 -6.08
C ILE A 72 3.03 2.75 -4.58
N LEU A 73 1.79 2.89 -4.12
CA LEU A 73 1.43 2.63 -2.73
C LEU A 73 0.63 1.34 -2.66
N PHE A 74 1.20 0.35 -1.98
CA PHE A 74 0.52 -0.91 -1.71
C PHE A 74 -0.22 -0.81 -0.37
N VAL A 75 -1.50 -1.13 -0.37
CA VAL A 75 -2.36 -1.01 0.82
C VAL A 75 -2.99 -2.36 1.14
N GLY A 76 -2.79 -2.82 2.35
CA GLY A 76 -3.41 -4.04 2.83
C GLY A 76 -3.36 -4.08 4.33
N THR A 77 -4.46 -3.68 4.97
CA THR A 77 -4.54 -3.57 6.44
C THR A 77 -5.13 -4.81 7.09
N LYS A 78 -5.62 -5.74 6.31
CA LYS A 78 -6.08 -7.02 6.79
C LYS A 78 -4.91 -7.79 7.38
N ARG A 79 -5.14 -8.51 8.47
CA ARG A 79 -4.08 -9.21 9.17
C ARG A 79 -3.26 -10.13 8.25
N GLN A 80 -3.96 -10.87 7.38
CA GLN A 80 -3.30 -11.81 6.47
C GLN A 80 -2.53 -11.11 5.36
N ALA A 81 -2.90 -9.88 5.03
CA ALA A 81 -2.28 -9.11 3.95
C ALA A 81 -1.08 -8.29 4.42
N ALA A 82 -0.97 -8.04 5.72
CA ALA A 82 -0.02 -7.07 6.24
C ALA A 82 1.44 -7.38 5.86
N THR A 83 1.89 -8.60 6.11
CA THR A 83 3.26 -8.99 5.77
C THR A 83 3.49 -9.08 4.26
N PRO A 84 2.62 -9.76 3.48
CA PRO A 84 2.80 -9.80 2.03
C PRO A 84 2.85 -8.44 1.37
N VAL A 85 2.03 -7.50 1.84
CA VAL A 85 2.00 -6.14 1.29
C VAL A 85 3.33 -5.43 1.52
N ALA A 86 3.87 -5.51 2.73
CA ALA A 86 5.16 -4.89 3.04
C ALA A 86 6.28 -5.51 2.23
N GLU A 87 6.31 -6.84 2.14
CA GLU A 87 7.33 -7.54 1.37
C GLU A 87 7.26 -7.19 -0.12
N ALA A 88 6.03 -7.12 -0.66
CA ALA A 88 5.83 -6.76 -2.05
C ALA A 88 6.38 -5.36 -2.36
N ALA A 89 6.03 -4.41 -1.52
CA ALA A 89 6.48 -3.03 -1.69
C ALA A 89 8.00 -2.93 -1.58
N GLU A 90 8.59 -3.58 -0.60
CA GLU A 90 10.04 -3.54 -0.39
C GLU A 90 10.80 -4.14 -1.57
N LYS A 91 10.32 -5.23 -2.12
CA LYS A 91 10.95 -5.86 -3.28
C LYS A 91 10.92 -4.98 -4.53
N CYS A 92 9.89 -4.16 -4.65
CA CYS A 92 9.76 -3.21 -5.77
C CYS A 92 10.42 -1.86 -5.49
N ALA A 93 10.97 -1.67 -4.29
CA ALA A 93 11.46 -0.37 -3.82
C ALA A 93 10.33 0.66 -3.86
N GLN A 94 9.14 0.25 -3.46
CA GLN A 94 7.95 1.09 -3.43
C GLN A 94 7.44 1.20 -1.99
N TYR A 95 6.22 1.65 -1.81
CA TYR A 95 5.71 2.09 -0.52
C TYR A 95 4.51 1.28 -0.10
N TYR A 96 4.22 1.27 1.21
CA TYR A 96 3.09 0.47 1.69
C TYR A 96 2.45 1.07 2.92
N MET A 97 1.18 0.72 3.13
CA MET A 97 0.46 0.90 4.38
C MET A 97 -0.22 -0.42 4.71
N ASN A 98 0.23 -1.07 5.76
CA ASN A 98 -0.25 -2.38 6.15
C ASN A 98 -0.75 -2.42 7.59
N HIS A 99 -0.98 -1.28 8.18
CA HIS A 99 -1.56 -1.13 9.50
C HIS A 99 -2.96 -0.54 9.31
N ARG A 100 -3.30 0.52 9.92
CA ARG A 100 -4.60 1.15 9.71
C ARG A 100 -4.49 2.25 8.66
N TRP A 101 -5.46 2.32 7.73
CA TRP A 101 -5.53 3.47 6.85
C TRP A 101 -6.02 4.68 7.64
N LEU A 102 -5.24 5.71 7.65
CA LEU A 102 -5.62 6.95 8.32
C LEU A 102 -6.37 7.84 7.33
N GLY A 103 -7.59 8.25 7.69
CA GLY A 103 -8.36 9.15 6.84
C GLY A 103 -7.55 10.39 6.51
N GLY A 104 -7.52 10.75 5.23
CA GLY A 104 -6.75 11.89 4.75
C GLY A 104 -5.33 11.56 4.32
N THR A 105 -4.92 10.29 4.35
CA THR A 105 -3.55 9.92 3.97
C THR A 105 -3.19 10.46 2.59
N LEU A 106 -4.09 10.40 1.62
CA LEU A 106 -3.87 10.95 0.30
C LEU A 106 -4.41 12.37 0.18
N THR A 107 -5.64 12.57 0.60
CA THR A 107 -6.33 13.86 0.41
C THR A 107 -5.83 14.96 1.36
N ASN A 108 -5.13 14.60 2.41
CA ASN A 108 -4.51 15.55 3.34
C ASN A 108 -3.05 15.17 3.58
N TRP A 109 -2.33 14.97 2.51
CA TRP A 109 -0.92 14.56 2.55
C TRP A 109 -0.05 15.51 3.36
N GLN A 110 -0.37 16.80 3.33
CA GLN A 110 0.42 17.78 4.08
C GLN A 110 0.46 17.45 5.59
N THR A 111 -0.67 17.07 6.15
CA THR A 111 -0.75 16.68 7.57
C THR A 111 0.01 15.39 7.83
N VAL A 112 -0.12 14.42 6.92
CA VAL A 112 0.62 13.16 7.03
C VAL A 112 2.12 13.40 6.95
N SER A 113 2.54 14.28 6.06
CA SER A 113 3.94 14.68 5.91
C SER A 113 4.52 15.23 7.21
N GLN A 114 3.74 16.01 7.94
CA GLN A 114 4.15 16.53 9.25
C GLN A 114 4.36 15.40 10.26
N SER A 115 3.50 14.39 10.23
CA SER A 115 3.65 13.22 11.10
C SER A 115 4.89 12.40 10.73
N ILE A 116 5.21 12.30 9.46
CA ILE A 116 6.43 11.64 9.00
C ILE A 116 7.66 12.40 9.50
N ASN A 117 7.63 13.72 9.45
CA ASN A 117 8.71 14.55 9.98
C ASN A 117 8.91 14.31 11.48
N ARG A 118 7.82 14.15 12.20
CA ARG A 118 7.89 13.85 13.65
C ARG A 118 8.50 12.47 13.90
N LEU A 119 8.17 11.49 13.06
CA LEU A 119 8.77 10.16 13.12
C LEU A 119 10.29 10.26 12.98
N THR A 120 10.75 10.96 11.97
CA THR A 120 12.19 11.15 11.71
C THR A 120 12.86 11.88 12.88
N MET A 121 12.21 12.91 13.41
CA MET A 121 12.73 13.67 14.54
C MET A 121 12.89 12.79 15.79
N TYR A 122 11.92 11.94 16.07
CA TYR A 122 12.00 11.04 17.22
C TYR A 122 13.10 9.99 17.06
N GLU A 123 13.26 9.46 15.86
CA GLU A 123 14.36 8.53 15.58
C GLU A 123 15.70 9.18 15.83
N GLU A 124 15.86 10.41 15.37
CA GLU A 124 17.07 11.16 15.53
C GLU A 124 17.35 11.44 17.02
N LYS A 125 16.33 11.84 17.77
CA LYS A 125 16.47 12.10 19.21
C LYS A 125 16.94 10.86 19.97
N LEU A 126 16.39 9.69 19.64
CA LEU A 126 16.74 8.46 20.32
C LEU A 126 18.14 7.96 19.91
N SER A 127 18.53 8.18 18.65
CA SER A 127 19.83 7.72 18.16
C SER A 127 20.99 8.57 18.64
N THR A 128 20.78 9.86 18.81
CA THR A 128 21.85 10.76 19.26
C THR A 128 22.06 10.73 20.77
N GLY A 129 21.20 10.02 21.50
CA GLY A 129 21.33 9.91 22.94
C GLY A 129 21.28 11.26 23.64
N ILE A 130 20.32 12.10 23.28
CA ILE A 130 20.24 13.45 23.79
C ILE A 130 20.31 13.46 25.32
N ASP A 131 21.32 14.10 25.84
CA ASP A 131 21.50 14.30 27.28
C ASP A 131 20.37 15.16 27.81
N GLY A 132 19.84 14.79 28.95
CA GLY A 132 18.81 15.56 29.63
C GLY A 132 17.41 14.95 29.57
N LEU A 133 17.20 13.88 28.80
CA LEU A 133 15.93 13.16 28.82
C LEU A 133 15.85 12.26 30.04
N THR A 134 14.74 12.34 30.75
CA THR A 134 14.48 11.40 31.83
C THR A 134 14.08 10.05 31.20
N LYS A 135 14.16 9.00 32.01
CA LYS A 135 13.73 7.68 31.57
C LYS A 135 12.27 7.70 31.12
N LYS A 136 11.42 8.41 31.85
CA LYS A 136 9.99 8.54 31.52
C LYS A 136 9.78 9.23 30.18
N GLU A 137 10.52 10.32 29.94
CA GLU A 137 10.45 11.05 28.67
C GLU A 137 10.91 10.17 27.51
N ARG A 138 12.01 9.43 27.70
CA ARG A 138 12.53 8.52 26.70
C ARG A 138 11.53 7.42 26.36
N LEU A 139 10.90 6.82 27.36
CA LEU A 139 9.88 5.79 27.13
C LEU A 139 8.67 6.35 26.38
N GLY A 140 8.28 7.58 26.69
CA GLY A 140 7.20 8.27 25.98
C GLY A 140 7.52 8.44 24.50
N ILE A 141 8.74 8.87 24.18
CA ILE A 141 9.18 9.04 22.79
C ILE A 141 9.23 7.69 22.09
N GLU A 142 9.75 6.66 22.74
CA GLU A 142 9.82 5.31 22.16
C GLU A 142 8.43 4.78 21.81
N ARG A 143 7.44 5.00 22.65
CA ARG A 143 6.06 4.59 22.39
C ARG A 143 5.46 5.32 21.20
N GLU A 144 5.64 6.65 21.16
CA GLU A 144 5.14 7.44 20.03
C GLU A 144 5.83 7.02 18.73
N LEU A 145 7.14 6.80 18.79
CA LEU A 145 7.89 6.37 17.63
C LEU A 145 7.39 5.02 17.11
N SER A 146 7.14 4.05 18.00
CA SER A 146 6.61 2.76 17.61
C SER A 146 5.27 2.89 16.88
N LYS A 147 4.39 3.74 17.38
CA LYS A 147 3.09 3.98 16.74
C LYS A 147 3.25 4.61 15.36
N LEU A 148 4.12 5.60 15.25
CA LEU A 148 4.37 6.28 14.00
C LEU A 148 5.01 5.34 12.97
N GLN A 149 5.96 4.51 13.40
CA GLN A 149 6.59 3.52 12.53
C GLN A 149 5.57 2.50 12.02
N ALA A 150 4.69 2.02 12.88
CA ALA A 150 3.66 1.06 12.48
C ALA A 150 2.70 1.68 11.47
N SER A 151 2.28 2.92 11.69
CA SER A 151 1.29 3.59 10.82
C SER A 151 1.91 4.14 9.54
N LEU A 152 3.10 4.72 9.61
CA LEU A 152 3.66 5.54 8.54
C LEU A 152 5.03 5.07 8.03
N GLY A 153 5.61 4.04 8.64
CA GLY A 153 6.95 3.58 8.27
C GLY A 153 7.07 3.21 6.80
N GLY A 154 6.02 2.64 6.24
CA GLY A 154 6.03 2.21 4.83
C GLY A 154 5.96 3.35 3.83
N ILE A 155 5.58 4.55 4.25
CA ILE A 155 5.46 5.71 3.35
C ILE A 155 6.43 6.83 3.71
N ARG A 156 7.34 6.59 4.64
CA ARG A 156 8.24 7.64 5.12
C ARG A 156 9.10 8.27 4.02
N GLU A 157 9.45 7.51 3.01
CA GLU A 157 10.29 7.97 1.91
C GLU A 157 9.49 8.34 0.65
N MET A 158 8.15 8.27 0.73
CA MET A 158 7.33 8.49 -0.46
C MET A 158 7.38 9.92 -0.98
N GLY A 159 7.45 10.89 -0.10
CA GLY A 159 7.67 12.27 -0.46
C GLY A 159 6.51 13.01 -1.12
N GLY A 160 5.41 12.35 -1.35
CA GLY A 160 4.21 12.89 -1.98
C GLY A 160 3.19 11.81 -2.22
N VAL A 161 2.06 12.17 -2.82
CA VAL A 161 1.04 11.18 -3.13
C VAL A 161 1.53 10.23 -4.24
N PRO A 162 1.06 8.99 -4.25
CA PRO A 162 1.51 8.03 -5.25
C PRO A 162 0.86 8.26 -6.61
N ASP A 163 1.43 7.64 -7.63
CA ASP A 163 0.89 7.66 -8.99
C ASP A 163 -0.02 6.48 -9.25
N LEU A 164 0.06 5.46 -8.41
CA LEU A 164 -0.75 4.25 -8.52
C LEU A 164 -1.00 3.70 -7.12
N LEU A 165 -2.23 3.29 -6.86
CA LEU A 165 -2.62 2.63 -5.61
C LEU A 165 -2.92 1.16 -5.90
N PHE A 166 -2.28 0.27 -5.15
CA PHE A 166 -2.55 -1.17 -5.23
C PHE A 166 -3.17 -1.63 -3.92
N VAL A 167 -4.41 -2.11 -3.98
CA VAL A 167 -5.20 -2.38 -2.78
C VAL A 167 -5.53 -3.87 -2.69
N VAL A 168 -5.23 -4.46 -1.55
CA VAL A 168 -5.63 -5.83 -1.24
C VAL A 168 -6.91 -5.77 -0.41
N ASP A 169 -7.98 -6.33 -0.95
CA ASP A 169 -9.33 -6.31 -0.39
C ASP A 169 -10.01 -4.94 -0.54
N VAL A 170 -10.65 -4.76 -1.69
CA VAL A 170 -11.31 -3.50 -2.04
C VAL A 170 -12.38 -3.06 -1.06
N LYS A 171 -13.10 -3.99 -0.44
CA LYS A 171 -14.13 -3.64 0.54
C LYS A 171 -13.50 -3.07 1.81
N LYS A 172 -12.47 -3.72 2.28
CA LYS A 172 -11.76 -3.29 3.49
C LYS A 172 -11.15 -1.91 3.29
N GLU A 173 -10.60 -1.66 2.11
CA GLU A 173 -9.84 -0.45 1.83
C GLU A 173 -10.66 0.59 1.05
N ALA A 174 -11.96 0.60 1.22
CA ALA A 174 -12.86 1.52 0.50
C ALA A 174 -12.49 2.98 0.71
N LEU A 175 -12.03 3.34 1.90
CA LEU A 175 -11.64 4.73 2.18
C LEU A 175 -10.42 5.15 1.37
N ALA A 176 -9.41 4.27 1.29
CA ALA A 176 -8.22 4.54 0.49
C ALA A 176 -8.58 4.73 -0.99
N ILE A 177 -9.46 3.88 -1.51
CA ILE A 177 -9.93 3.95 -2.89
C ILE A 177 -10.67 5.26 -3.13
N ALA A 178 -11.54 5.67 -2.22
CA ALA A 178 -12.27 6.92 -2.35
C ALA A 178 -11.33 8.12 -2.38
N GLU A 179 -10.30 8.12 -1.56
CA GLU A 179 -9.31 9.21 -1.57
C GLU A 179 -8.51 9.23 -2.86
N ALA A 180 -8.11 8.06 -3.36
CA ALA A 180 -7.41 7.96 -4.63
C ALA A 180 -8.26 8.50 -5.78
N ASN A 181 -9.53 8.14 -5.80
CA ASN A 181 -10.47 8.66 -6.81
C ASN A 181 -10.57 10.17 -6.79
N LYS A 182 -10.62 10.76 -5.61
CA LYS A 182 -10.68 12.21 -5.47
C LYS A 182 -9.48 12.90 -6.11
N LEU A 183 -8.32 12.29 -6.02
CA LEU A 183 -7.08 12.88 -6.51
C LEU A 183 -6.72 12.45 -7.92
N GLY A 184 -7.53 11.62 -8.54
CA GLY A 184 -7.23 11.16 -9.89
C GLY A 184 -6.16 10.08 -9.96
N ILE A 185 -5.95 9.35 -8.88
CA ILE A 185 -4.94 8.30 -8.82
C ILE A 185 -5.59 6.97 -9.24
N PRO A 186 -5.06 6.30 -10.27
CA PRO A 186 -5.58 5.00 -10.68
C PRO A 186 -5.38 3.94 -9.60
N VAL A 187 -6.28 2.97 -9.54
CA VAL A 187 -6.28 1.93 -8.52
C VAL A 187 -6.34 0.55 -9.15
N ILE A 188 -5.50 -0.34 -8.68
CA ILE A 188 -5.63 -1.77 -8.93
C ILE A 188 -6.10 -2.38 -7.60
N GLY A 189 -7.25 -3.04 -7.63
CA GLY A 189 -7.81 -3.63 -6.42
C GLY A 189 -8.00 -5.13 -6.55
N ILE A 190 -7.63 -5.84 -5.50
CA ILE A 190 -7.88 -7.28 -5.40
C ILE A 190 -9.15 -7.46 -4.60
N VAL A 191 -10.08 -8.23 -5.16
CA VAL A 191 -11.34 -8.54 -4.49
C VAL A 191 -11.16 -9.79 -3.64
N ASP A 192 -11.59 -9.69 -2.39
CA ASP A 192 -11.77 -10.84 -1.54
C ASP A 192 -13.26 -11.16 -1.53
N SER A 193 -13.67 -12.13 -2.33
CA SER A 193 -15.08 -12.41 -2.53
C SER A 193 -15.77 -13.04 -1.31
N ASN A 194 -15.00 -13.42 -0.31
CA ASN A 194 -15.57 -13.98 0.93
C ASN A 194 -15.69 -12.95 2.06
N SER A 195 -15.26 -11.75 1.82
CA SER A 195 -15.38 -10.71 2.83
C SER A 195 -16.64 -9.89 2.69
#